data_f003076224e3ce7346273a684492b3d6
#
_entry.id   f003076224e3ce7346273a684492b3d6
#
_cell.length_a   1.000
_cell.length_b   1.000
_cell.length_c   1.000
_cell.angle_alpha   90.00
_cell.angle_beta   90.00
_cell.angle_gamma   90.00
#
_symmetry.space_group_name_H-M   'P 1'
#
loop_
_entity.id
_entity.type
_entity.pdbx_description
1 polymer ?
#
loop_
_entity_poly.entity_id
_entity_poly.type
_entity_poly.pdbx_seq_one_letter_code
_entity_poly.pdbx_strand_id
1 'polypeptide(L)'
;ITLLLLAFLCLVPALRAQENNEDKPWSVNEATLFGVGGYNIKDTYLSPLKYSGWGMRILNERMKMTRLSDYRISRQQFINVDFAFTRNPAETASSFAGFVDYSLGYHYHFQPQPALKLLAGASVRALGGFIYNTRNGNNPASAKVETDLNLSAMAIYKFQVNNYPFALRYQIEIPV
;
A
#
# COMPACT_ATOMS: atom_id res chain seq x y z
N ILE A 1 -24.46 4.38 1.32
CA ILE A 1 -23.01 4.07 1.52
C ILE A 1 -22.88 2.56 1.41
N THR A 2 -22.64 2.07 0.20
CA THR A 2 -22.44 0.63 -0.04
C THR A 2 -20.94 0.40 -0.18
N LEU A 3 -20.34 -0.14 0.88
CA LEU A 3 -18.94 -0.57 0.89
C LEU A 3 -18.86 -1.86 0.07
N LEU A 4 -18.43 -1.76 -1.19
CA LEU A 4 -18.04 -2.93 -1.97
C LEU A 4 -16.61 -3.29 -1.57
N LEU A 5 -16.50 -4.21 -0.60
CA LEU A 5 -15.25 -4.87 -0.24
C LEU A 5 -14.95 -5.88 -1.35
N LEU A 6 -14.22 -5.46 -2.39
CA LEU A 6 -13.61 -6.40 -3.32
C LEU A 6 -12.40 -7.00 -2.62
N ALA A 7 -12.59 -8.17 -2.02
CA ALA A 7 -11.48 -9.01 -1.57
C ALA A 7 -10.71 -9.48 -2.81
N PHE A 8 -9.61 -8.82 -3.12
CA PHE A 8 -8.65 -9.29 -4.10
C PHE A 8 -7.93 -10.49 -3.49
N LEU A 9 -8.38 -11.69 -3.85
CA LEU A 9 -7.65 -12.92 -3.58
C LEU A 9 -6.43 -12.93 -4.50
N CYS A 10 -5.31 -12.33 -4.06
CA CYS A 10 -4.02 -12.52 -4.70
C CYS A 10 -3.61 -13.98 -4.53
N LEU A 11 -3.88 -14.81 -5.52
CA LEU A 11 -3.17 -16.06 -5.74
C LEU A 11 -1.72 -15.69 -6.04
N VAL A 12 -0.92 -15.52 -4.99
CA VAL A 12 0.53 -15.49 -5.11
C VAL A 12 0.94 -16.92 -5.45
N PRO A 13 1.49 -17.20 -6.65
CA PRO A 13 2.11 -18.48 -6.90
C PRO A 13 3.16 -18.65 -5.80
N ALA A 14 3.09 -19.77 -5.09
CA ALA A 14 4.10 -20.14 -4.11
C ALA A 14 5.43 -20.25 -4.86
N LEU A 15 6.18 -19.15 -4.89
CA LEU A 15 7.61 -19.22 -5.17
C LEU A 15 8.15 -20.17 -4.10
N ARG A 16 8.63 -21.31 -4.52
CA ARG A 16 9.34 -22.26 -3.67
C ARG A 16 10.36 -21.44 -2.92
N ALA A 17 10.10 -21.20 -1.66
CA ALA A 17 11.11 -20.72 -0.74
C ALA A 17 12.20 -21.77 -0.81
N GLN A 18 13.32 -21.39 -1.37
CA GLN A 18 14.48 -22.24 -1.56
C GLN A 18 14.88 -22.79 -0.20
N GLU A 19 14.73 -24.07 -0.05
CA GLU A 19 15.18 -24.85 1.09
C GLU A 19 16.66 -24.56 1.34
N ASN A 20 17.05 -24.52 2.62
CA ASN A 20 18.39 -24.44 3.15
C ASN A 20 19.08 -23.06 3.20
N ASN A 21 18.71 -22.31 4.25
CA ASN A 21 19.68 -21.50 4.99
C ASN A 21 19.14 -21.29 6.41
N GLU A 22 19.25 -22.32 7.25
CA GLU A 22 18.79 -22.29 8.65
C GLU A 22 19.48 -21.27 9.53
N ASP A 23 20.54 -20.61 9.05
CA ASP A 23 21.37 -19.69 9.86
C ASP A 23 21.37 -18.22 9.40
N LYS A 24 20.50 -17.80 8.48
CA LYS A 24 20.49 -16.39 8.07
C LYS A 24 19.27 -15.65 8.61
N PRO A 25 19.46 -14.75 9.62
CA PRO A 25 18.39 -13.90 10.14
C PRO A 25 17.90 -12.81 9.14
N TRP A 26 18.30 -12.91 7.89
CA TRP A 26 18.02 -11.95 6.81
C TRP A 26 16.88 -12.41 5.91
N SER A 27 15.68 -12.59 6.46
CA SER A 27 14.53 -12.78 5.58
C SER A 27 14.15 -11.44 4.95
N VAL A 28 14.12 -11.40 3.63
CA VAL A 28 13.58 -10.29 2.85
C VAL A 28 12.32 -10.81 2.17
N ASN A 29 11.20 -10.17 2.47
CA ASN A 29 9.96 -10.36 1.72
C ASN A 29 9.78 -9.14 0.82
N GLU A 30 9.62 -9.36 -0.46
CA GLU A 30 9.38 -8.30 -1.44
C GLU A 30 8.26 -8.73 -2.38
N ALA A 31 7.34 -7.82 -2.66
CA ALA A 31 6.23 -8.04 -3.58
C ALA A 31 5.96 -6.79 -4.40
N THR A 32 5.74 -6.97 -5.69
CA THR A 32 5.25 -5.92 -6.57
C THR A 32 3.87 -6.30 -7.05
N LEU A 33 2.91 -5.39 -6.87
CA LEU A 33 1.51 -5.56 -7.22
C LEU A 33 1.12 -4.55 -8.28
N PHE A 34 0.34 -4.99 -9.26
CA PHE A 34 -0.29 -4.15 -10.26
C PHE A 34 -1.80 -4.21 -10.06
N GLY A 35 -2.43 -3.05 -10.04
CA GLY A 35 -3.86 -2.94 -9.89
C GLY A 35 -4.46 -2.00 -10.94
N VAL A 36 -5.68 -2.34 -11.39
CA VAL A 36 -6.53 -1.47 -12.21
C VAL A 36 -7.88 -1.38 -11.52
N GLY A 37 -8.45 -0.19 -11.42
CA GLY A 37 -9.70 -0.01 -10.68
C GLY A 37 -10.40 1.31 -10.97
N GLY A 38 -11.56 1.48 -10.34
CA GLY A 38 -12.33 2.72 -10.38
C GLY A 38 -11.70 3.79 -9.49
N TYR A 39 -11.59 5.01 -10.03
CA TYR A 39 -11.11 6.19 -9.32
C TYR A 39 -12.18 7.27 -9.27
N ASN A 40 -12.22 7.97 -8.14
CA ASN A 40 -13.08 9.13 -7.93
C ASN A 40 -12.23 10.28 -7.43
N ILE A 41 -12.21 11.39 -8.17
CA ILE A 41 -11.46 12.58 -7.84
C ILE A 41 -12.44 13.72 -7.56
N LYS A 42 -12.25 14.39 -6.43
CA LYS A 42 -12.94 15.64 -6.10
C LYS A 42 -11.90 16.61 -5.54
N ASP A 43 -11.52 17.59 -6.33
CA ASP A 43 -10.66 18.68 -5.93
C ASP A 43 -11.44 19.99 -6.11
N THR A 44 -11.91 20.55 -5.00
CA THR A 44 -12.76 21.75 -4.99
C THR A 44 -12.03 23.00 -5.47
N TYR A 45 -10.71 23.00 -5.44
CA TYR A 45 -9.90 24.07 -6.01
C TYR A 45 -9.97 24.08 -7.55
N LEU A 46 -9.99 22.91 -8.18
CA LEU A 46 -10.05 22.77 -9.63
C LEU A 46 -11.48 22.75 -10.16
N SER A 47 -12.40 22.07 -9.45
CA SER A 47 -13.79 21.93 -9.84
C SER A 47 -14.66 21.47 -8.66
N PRO A 48 -15.89 22.02 -8.52
CA PRO A 48 -16.83 21.51 -7.51
C PRO A 48 -17.40 20.14 -7.84
N LEU A 49 -17.22 19.66 -9.08
CA LEU A 49 -17.75 18.38 -9.56
C LEU A 49 -16.86 17.22 -9.16
N LYS A 50 -17.47 16.05 -8.95
CA LYS A 50 -16.79 14.78 -8.81
C LYS A 50 -16.49 14.21 -10.19
N TYR A 51 -15.25 13.82 -10.41
CA TYR A 51 -14.79 13.14 -11.62
C TYR A 51 -14.64 11.66 -11.32
N SER A 52 -15.19 10.80 -12.16
CA SER A 52 -15.16 9.35 -12.01
C SER A 52 -14.54 8.70 -13.23
N GLY A 53 -13.82 7.61 -13.06
CA GLY A 53 -13.19 6.90 -14.16
C GLY A 53 -12.37 5.73 -13.67
N TRP A 54 -11.30 5.42 -14.37
CA TRP A 54 -10.41 4.33 -14.07
C TRP A 54 -8.99 4.81 -13.79
N GLY A 55 -8.20 3.95 -13.22
CA GLY A 55 -6.79 4.21 -13.00
C GLY A 55 -6.03 2.94 -12.74
N MET A 56 -4.73 3.09 -12.61
CA MET A 56 -3.81 2.00 -12.32
C MET A 56 -2.95 2.35 -11.12
N ARG A 57 -2.54 1.31 -10.41
CA ARG A 57 -1.66 1.37 -9.26
C ARG A 57 -0.53 0.37 -9.42
N ILE A 58 0.67 0.81 -9.10
CA ILE A 58 1.84 -0.04 -8.93
C ILE A 58 2.27 0.11 -7.49
N LEU A 59 2.32 -0.98 -6.76
CA LEU A 59 2.75 -1.01 -5.37
C LEU A 59 3.92 -1.98 -5.23
N ASN A 60 5.04 -1.51 -4.69
CA ASN A 60 6.14 -2.37 -4.25
C ASN A 60 6.23 -2.31 -2.73
N GLU A 61 6.18 -3.46 -2.10
CA GLU A 61 6.44 -3.63 -0.68
C GLU A 61 7.71 -4.42 -0.47
N ARG A 62 8.56 -3.93 0.42
CA ARG A 62 9.76 -4.64 0.86
C ARG A 62 9.87 -4.64 2.38
N MET A 63 9.88 -5.82 2.96
CA MET A 63 10.07 -6.02 4.40
C MET A 63 11.35 -6.79 4.67
N LYS A 64 12.24 -6.23 5.49
CA LYS A 64 13.54 -6.82 5.81
C LYS A 64 13.77 -6.79 7.32
N MET A 65 14.26 -7.90 7.87
CA MET A 65 14.75 -7.94 9.24
C MET A 65 15.99 -7.06 9.40
N THR A 66 16.09 -6.32 10.50
CA THR A 66 17.24 -5.49 10.84
C THR A 66 18.08 -6.14 11.94
N ARG A 67 19.29 -5.64 12.17
CA ARG A 67 20.14 -6.07 13.30
C ARG A 67 19.72 -5.47 14.64
N LEU A 68 18.74 -4.57 14.63
CA LEU A 68 18.27 -3.90 15.82
C LEU A 68 17.56 -4.88 16.75
N SER A 69 17.84 -4.76 18.06
CA SER A 69 17.23 -5.57 19.12
C SER A 69 17.35 -7.08 18.86
N ASP A 70 18.55 -7.56 18.49
CA ASP A 70 18.81 -8.98 18.19
C ASP A 70 17.83 -9.56 17.16
N TYR A 71 17.67 -8.86 16.04
CA TYR A 71 16.77 -9.25 14.95
C TYR A 71 15.28 -9.35 15.34
N ARG A 72 14.85 -8.53 16.30
CA ARG A 72 13.43 -8.40 16.66
C ARG A 72 12.74 -7.23 15.99
N ILE A 73 13.45 -6.44 15.19
CA ILE A 73 12.88 -5.29 14.48
C ILE A 73 13.03 -5.50 12.99
N SER A 74 11.94 -5.42 12.26
CA SER A 74 11.94 -5.33 10.80
C SER A 74 11.75 -3.90 10.32
N ARG A 75 12.31 -3.61 9.13
CA ARG A 75 12.05 -2.42 8.34
C ARG A 75 11.11 -2.77 7.20
N GLN A 76 10.04 -2.03 7.06
CA GLN A 76 9.08 -2.12 5.97
C GLN A 76 9.14 -0.86 5.12
N GLN A 77 9.13 -1.02 3.82
CA GLN A 77 9.10 0.06 2.84
C GLN A 77 7.96 -0.19 1.86
N PHE A 78 7.18 0.85 1.59
CA PHE A 78 6.21 0.86 0.51
C PHE A 78 6.57 1.95 -0.49
N ILE A 79 6.45 1.63 -1.77
CA ILE A 79 6.43 2.59 -2.86
C ILE A 79 5.14 2.34 -3.62
N ASN A 80 4.32 3.36 -3.73
CA ASN A 80 3.04 3.28 -4.41
C ASN A 80 2.97 4.38 -5.46
N VAL A 81 2.61 4.01 -6.69
CA VAL A 81 2.45 4.94 -7.81
C VAL A 81 1.05 4.76 -8.37
N ASP A 82 0.29 5.84 -8.37
CA ASP A 82 -1.08 5.90 -8.86
C ASP A 82 -1.20 6.81 -10.08
N PHE A 83 -1.94 6.35 -11.09
CA PHE A 83 -2.39 7.16 -12.20
C PHE A 83 -3.89 7.01 -12.36
N ALA A 84 -4.61 8.12 -12.51
CA ALA A 84 -6.05 8.13 -12.68
C ALA A 84 -6.47 8.98 -13.87
N PHE A 85 -7.44 8.47 -14.62
CA PHE A 85 -8.06 9.08 -15.79
C PHE A 85 -9.57 9.12 -15.54
N THR A 86 -10.10 10.31 -15.35
CA THR A 86 -11.49 10.49 -14.91
C THR A 86 -12.21 11.55 -15.73
N ARG A 87 -13.55 11.50 -15.75
CA ARG A 87 -14.42 12.47 -16.41
C ARG A 87 -15.48 12.98 -15.46
N ASN A 88 -15.98 14.16 -15.74
CA ASN A 88 -17.14 14.70 -15.05
C ASN A 88 -18.42 13.95 -15.43
N PRO A 89 -19.53 14.08 -14.68
CA PRO A 89 -20.78 13.36 -14.97
C PRO A 89 -21.37 13.63 -16.35
N ALA A 90 -21.11 14.81 -16.93
CA ALA A 90 -21.59 15.17 -18.28
C ALA A 90 -20.61 14.77 -19.39
N GLU A 91 -19.47 14.15 -19.06
CA GLU A 91 -18.39 13.74 -19.97
C GLU A 91 -17.77 14.87 -20.82
N THR A 92 -18.01 16.11 -20.46
CA THR A 92 -17.53 17.32 -21.17
C THR A 92 -16.13 17.77 -20.73
N ALA A 93 -15.59 17.19 -19.66
CA ALA A 93 -14.27 17.54 -19.13
C ALA A 93 -13.59 16.32 -18.49
N SER A 94 -12.28 16.26 -18.60
CA SER A 94 -11.45 15.20 -18.03
C SER A 94 -10.60 15.72 -16.88
N SER A 95 -10.23 14.80 -15.98
CA SER A 95 -9.24 15.06 -14.95
C SER A 95 -8.25 13.91 -14.91
N PHE A 96 -6.96 14.25 -14.82
CA PHE A 96 -5.84 13.33 -14.72
C PHE A 96 -5.18 13.53 -13.39
N ALA A 97 -4.77 12.45 -12.73
CA ALA A 97 -4.00 12.53 -11.50
C ALA A 97 -2.84 11.56 -11.53
N GLY A 98 -1.73 11.97 -10.93
CA GLY A 98 -0.57 11.15 -10.69
C GLY A 98 -0.06 11.36 -9.27
N PHE A 99 0.16 10.27 -8.53
CA PHE A 99 0.67 10.31 -7.17
C PHE A 99 1.79 9.31 -6.98
N VAL A 100 2.78 9.71 -6.22
CA VAL A 100 3.82 8.82 -5.69
C VAL A 100 3.76 8.91 -4.17
N ASP A 101 3.72 7.76 -3.54
CA ASP A 101 3.61 7.59 -2.10
C ASP A 101 4.74 6.67 -1.63
N TYR A 102 5.53 7.15 -0.69
CA TYR A 102 6.61 6.41 -0.06
C TYR A 102 6.37 6.31 1.43
N SER A 103 6.46 5.09 1.97
CA SER A 103 6.38 4.86 3.41
C SER A 103 7.56 4.04 3.90
N LEU A 104 8.10 4.43 5.05
CA LEU A 104 9.18 3.74 5.75
C LEU A 104 8.76 3.51 7.20
N GLY A 105 8.65 2.25 7.58
CA GLY A 105 8.26 1.84 8.93
C GLY A 105 9.23 0.86 9.57
N TYR A 106 9.20 0.83 10.91
CA TYR A 106 9.90 -0.15 11.72
C TYR A 106 8.92 -0.83 12.67
N HIS A 107 9.01 -2.17 12.77
CA HIS A 107 8.08 -2.99 13.55
C HIS A 107 8.86 -3.92 14.47
N TYR A 108 8.51 -3.91 15.75
CA TYR A 108 9.00 -4.87 16.73
C TYR A 108 8.15 -6.14 16.68
N HIS A 109 8.81 -7.30 16.72
CA HIS A 109 8.20 -8.61 16.58
C HIS A 109 7.94 -9.26 17.94
N PHE A 110 6.69 -9.70 18.13
CA PHE A 110 6.26 -10.56 19.22
C PHE A 110 5.80 -11.89 18.63
N GLN A 111 6.27 -12.98 19.18
CA GLN A 111 5.86 -14.30 18.73
C GLN A 111 5.25 -15.10 19.89
N PRO A 112 3.95 -14.87 20.22
CA PRO A 112 3.30 -15.55 21.32
C PRO A 112 3.10 -17.05 21.06
N GLN A 113 3.04 -17.46 19.78
CA GLN A 113 2.89 -18.86 19.37
C GLN A 113 3.68 -19.11 18.08
N PRO A 114 4.11 -20.36 17.79
CA PRO A 114 4.84 -20.67 16.55
C PRO A 114 4.11 -20.26 15.27
N ALA A 115 2.77 -20.37 15.28
CA ALA A 115 1.93 -20.01 14.13
C ALA A 115 1.59 -18.53 14.04
N LEU A 116 1.70 -17.75 15.13
CA LEU A 116 1.25 -16.37 15.20
C LEU A 116 2.42 -15.42 15.51
N LYS A 117 2.64 -14.46 14.60
CA LYS A 117 3.51 -13.30 14.84
C LYS A 117 2.68 -12.05 14.93
N LEU A 118 2.93 -11.24 15.95
CA LEU A 118 2.38 -9.91 16.13
C LEU A 118 3.51 -8.91 15.98
N LEU A 119 3.26 -7.81 15.29
CA LEU A 119 4.22 -6.74 15.09
C LEU A 119 3.57 -5.43 15.47
N ALA A 120 4.31 -4.60 16.20
CA ALA A 120 3.89 -3.24 16.54
C ALA A 120 4.99 -2.27 16.16
N GLY A 121 4.64 -1.13 15.61
CA GLY A 121 5.61 -0.18 15.11
C GLY A 121 5.03 1.15 14.71
N ALA A 122 5.85 1.91 13.98
CA ALA A 122 5.47 3.18 13.41
C ALA A 122 6.09 3.35 12.02
N SER A 123 5.45 4.17 11.19
CA SER A 123 5.93 4.53 9.87
C SER A 123 5.81 6.03 9.61
N VAL A 124 6.72 6.53 8.80
CA VAL A 124 6.63 7.86 8.19
C VAL A 124 6.24 7.67 6.74
N ARG A 125 5.26 8.45 6.30
CA ARG A 125 4.77 8.45 4.93
C ARG A 125 4.95 9.82 4.30
N ALA A 126 5.33 9.87 3.04
CA ALA A 126 5.38 11.07 2.22
C ALA A 126 4.67 10.79 0.88
N LEU A 127 3.70 11.63 0.56
CA LEU A 127 2.97 11.59 -0.70
C LEU A 127 3.23 12.88 -1.48
N GLY A 128 3.52 12.73 -2.76
CA GLY A 128 3.61 13.83 -3.70
C GLY A 128 2.82 13.52 -4.96
N GLY A 129 2.19 14.54 -5.56
CA GLY A 129 1.44 14.31 -6.78
C GLY A 129 0.76 15.55 -7.31
N PHE A 130 -0.04 15.34 -8.34
CA PHE A 130 -0.79 16.41 -8.98
C PHE A 130 -2.15 15.92 -9.49
N ILE A 131 -3.06 16.88 -9.62
CA ILE A 131 -4.33 16.70 -10.31
C ILE A 131 -4.40 17.78 -11.39
N TYR A 132 -4.70 17.37 -12.62
CA TYR A 132 -4.90 18.27 -13.75
C TYR A 132 -6.34 18.16 -14.23
N ASN A 133 -6.99 19.32 -14.50
CA ASN A 133 -8.37 19.39 -14.93
C ASN A 133 -8.47 20.19 -16.24
N THR A 134 -9.01 19.58 -17.28
CA THR A 134 -9.08 20.18 -18.63
C THR A 134 -10.08 21.33 -18.75
N ARG A 135 -11.00 21.48 -17.79
CA ARG A 135 -12.02 22.54 -17.81
C ARG A 135 -11.52 23.86 -17.23
N ASN A 136 -10.55 23.82 -16.34
CA ASN A 136 -10.03 25.02 -15.70
C ASN A 136 -8.92 25.64 -16.56
N GLY A 137 -9.28 26.61 -17.39
CA GLY A 137 -8.34 27.26 -18.32
C GLY A 137 -7.34 28.20 -17.66
N ASN A 138 -7.65 28.73 -16.47
CA ASN A 138 -6.78 29.69 -15.78
C ASN A 138 -5.76 29.02 -14.88
N ASN A 139 -6.18 27.97 -14.16
CA ASN A 139 -5.31 27.21 -13.27
C ASN A 139 -5.67 25.72 -13.31
N PRO A 140 -5.21 25.00 -14.34
CA PRO A 140 -5.66 23.64 -14.60
C PRO A 140 -5.04 22.58 -13.66
N ALA A 141 -4.01 22.92 -12.89
CA ALA A 141 -3.26 21.98 -12.09
C ALA A 141 -3.29 22.31 -10.60
N SER A 142 -3.34 21.28 -9.78
CA SER A 142 -3.22 21.34 -8.32
C SER A 142 -2.14 20.34 -7.87
N ALA A 143 -1.07 20.85 -7.24
CA ALA A 143 -0.06 20.00 -6.60
C ALA A 143 -0.56 19.55 -5.23
N LYS A 144 -0.21 18.33 -4.86
CA LYS A 144 -0.51 17.71 -3.56
C LYS A 144 0.78 17.23 -2.93
N VAL A 145 0.99 17.61 -1.68
CA VAL A 145 2.09 17.10 -0.84
C VAL A 145 1.51 16.81 0.53
N GLU A 146 1.78 15.64 1.05
CA GLU A 146 1.30 15.17 2.34
C GLU A 146 2.40 14.40 3.05
N THR A 147 2.52 14.53 4.36
CA THR A 147 3.41 13.75 5.19
C THR A 147 2.66 13.31 6.43
N ASP A 148 2.76 12.03 6.75
CA ASP A 148 2.07 11.41 7.89
C ASP A 148 3.06 10.66 8.77
N LEU A 149 2.80 10.69 10.07
CA LEU A 149 3.34 9.73 11.03
C LEU A 149 2.23 8.75 11.38
N ASN A 150 2.50 7.44 11.25
CA ASN A 150 1.50 6.42 11.51
C ASN A 150 1.96 5.46 12.61
N LEU A 151 1.04 5.05 13.47
CA LEU A 151 1.19 3.87 14.30
C LEU A 151 0.74 2.65 13.50
N SER A 152 1.48 1.56 13.58
CA SER A 152 1.21 0.35 12.81
C SER A 152 1.16 -0.88 13.70
N ALA A 153 0.15 -1.71 13.50
CA ALA A 153 0.04 -3.03 14.10
C ALA A 153 -0.20 -4.07 13.01
N MET A 154 0.49 -5.22 13.11
CA MET A 154 0.38 -6.29 12.12
C MET A 154 0.25 -7.64 12.82
N ALA A 155 -0.58 -8.51 12.28
CA ALA A 155 -0.68 -9.92 12.64
C ALA A 155 -0.36 -10.79 11.43
N ILE A 156 0.50 -11.80 11.63
CA ILE A 156 0.85 -12.79 10.62
C ILE A 156 0.54 -14.16 11.19
N TYR A 157 -0.41 -14.86 10.57
CA TYR A 157 -0.81 -16.21 10.96
C TYR A 157 -0.36 -17.21 9.89
N LYS A 158 0.47 -18.18 10.29
CA LYS A 158 0.97 -19.26 9.42
C LYS A 158 0.16 -20.50 9.64
N PHE A 159 -0.26 -21.16 8.56
CA PHE A 159 -1.01 -22.39 8.59
C PHE A 159 -0.67 -23.26 7.37
N GLN A 160 -1.09 -24.52 7.38
CA GLN A 160 -0.89 -25.46 6.27
C GLN A 160 -2.23 -25.99 5.80
N VAL A 161 -2.37 -26.14 4.49
CA VAL A 161 -3.51 -26.81 3.86
C VAL A 161 -2.93 -27.86 2.89
N ASN A 162 -3.25 -29.12 3.12
CA ASN A 162 -2.73 -30.25 2.30
C ASN A 162 -1.20 -30.18 2.10
N ASN A 163 -0.41 -29.95 3.16
CA ASN A 163 1.04 -29.79 3.16
C ASN A 163 1.58 -28.54 2.44
N TYR A 164 0.73 -27.66 1.93
CA TYR A 164 1.16 -26.38 1.40
C TYR A 164 1.16 -25.30 2.50
N PRO A 165 2.28 -24.57 2.70
CA PRO A 165 2.36 -23.52 3.69
C PRO A 165 1.66 -22.25 3.18
N PHE A 166 0.85 -21.66 4.04
CA PHE A 166 0.17 -20.38 3.84
C PHE A 166 0.51 -19.42 4.96
N ALA A 167 0.47 -18.13 4.64
CA ALA A 167 0.54 -17.06 5.61
C ALA A 167 -0.55 -16.03 5.32
N LEU A 168 -1.38 -15.74 6.31
CA LEU A 168 -2.32 -14.63 6.28
C LEU A 168 -1.70 -13.47 7.05
N ARG A 169 -1.64 -12.30 6.43
CA ARG A 169 -1.16 -11.08 7.04
C ARG A 169 -2.27 -10.02 7.04
N TYR A 170 -2.47 -9.41 8.20
CA TYR A 170 -3.35 -8.27 8.39
C TYR A 170 -2.56 -7.13 9.04
N GLN A 171 -2.68 -5.93 8.49
CA GLN A 171 -1.99 -4.73 8.98
C GLN A 171 -2.99 -3.57 9.10
N ILE A 172 -2.88 -2.83 10.19
CA ILE A 172 -3.60 -1.58 10.44
C ILE A 172 -2.57 -0.48 10.62
N GLU A 173 -2.78 0.64 9.97
CA GLU A 173 -2.03 1.88 10.18
C GLU A 173 -3.00 2.99 10.55
N ILE A 174 -2.64 3.77 11.57
CA ILE A 174 -3.43 4.87 12.11
C ILE A 174 -2.56 6.13 12.10
N PRO A 175 -2.95 7.17 11.35
CA PRO A 175 -2.24 8.44 11.38
C PRO A 175 -2.37 9.10 12.75
N VAL A 176 -1.32 9.77 13.22
CA VAL A 176 -1.24 10.47 14.51
C VAL A 176 -0.77 11.91 14.32
#